data_a243a1fc86267ecce06105e8d22ff5d1
#
_entry.id   a243a1fc86267ecce06105e8d22ff5d1
#
_cell.length_a   1.000
_cell.length_b   1.000
_cell.length_c   1.000
_cell.angle_alpha   90.00
_cell.angle_beta   90.00
_cell.angle_gamma   90.00
#
_symmetry.space_group_name_H-M   'P 1'
#
loop_
_entity.id
_entity.type
_entity.pdbx_description
1 polymer ?
#
loop_
_entity_poly.entity_id
_entity_poly.type
_entity_poly.pdbx_seq_one_letter_code
_entity_poly.pdbx_strand_id
1 'polypeptide(L)'
;PRQAIKAISEAESYDGPSLVINYSPCQQHGMPSTKGMSCMAQEAEHAVSSGYWPLYRYDPRRAAKGENPFQLDYKKLKTDVADFLKGESRFTTLDKTLPDVASNLHQELKKQIIERHEDRVRMAMSDKQLYKYLQKKFEKK
;
A
#
# COMPACT_ATOMS: atom_id res chain seq x y z
N PRO A 1 -11.30 3.30 -8.65
CA PRO A 1 -12.05 2.33 -9.47
C PRO A 1 -11.21 1.73 -10.60
N ARG A 2 -10.47 2.55 -11.40
CA ARG A 2 -9.71 2.06 -12.57
C ARG A 2 -8.65 1.01 -12.22
N GLN A 3 -7.94 1.16 -11.12
CA GLN A 3 -6.91 0.22 -10.70
C GLN A 3 -7.52 -1.13 -10.34
N ALA A 4 -8.62 -1.15 -9.58
CA ALA A 4 -9.32 -2.39 -9.20
C ALA A 4 -9.84 -3.13 -10.44
N ILE A 5 -10.49 -2.42 -11.38
CA ILE A 5 -10.97 -3.00 -12.64
C ILE A 5 -9.79 -3.64 -13.39
N LYS A 6 -8.68 -2.93 -13.51
CA LYS A 6 -7.48 -3.44 -14.20
C LYS A 6 -6.94 -4.71 -13.53
N ALA A 7 -6.85 -4.72 -12.20
CA ALA A 7 -6.35 -5.88 -11.46
C ALA A 7 -7.25 -7.10 -11.62
N ILE A 8 -8.57 -6.91 -11.56
CA ILE A 8 -9.56 -7.99 -11.74
C ILE A 8 -9.52 -8.52 -13.18
N SER A 9 -9.55 -7.64 -14.18
CA SER A 9 -9.50 -8.06 -15.60
C SER A 9 -8.19 -8.77 -15.96
N GLU A 10 -7.06 -8.36 -15.37
CA GLU A 10 -5.78 -9.04 -15.57
C GLU A 10 -5.77 -10.42 -14.91
N ALA A 11 -6.34 -10.55 -13.72
CA ALA A 11 -6.49 -11.82 -13.02
C ALA A 11 -7.41 -12.79 -13.78
N GLU A 12 -8.53 -12.30 -14.32
CA GLU A 12 -9.48 -13.08 -15.13
C GLU A 12 -8.86 -13.56 -16.45
N SER A 13 -8.02 -12.73 -17.06
CA SER A 13 -7.35 -13.06 -18.33
C SER A 13 -6.24 -14.12 -18.20
N TYR A 14 -5.88 -14.51 -16.99
CA TYR A 14 -4.83 -15.50 -16.76
C TYR A 14 -5.44 -16.92 -16.80
N ASP A 15 -4.86 -17.76 -17.65
CA ASP A 15 -5.26 -19.17 -17.81
C ASP A 15 -4.62 -20.01 -16.68
N GLY A 16 -5.18 -19.89 -15.48
CA GLY A 16 -4.71 -20.55 -14.27
C GLY A 16 -5.26 -19.90 -12.99
N PRO A 17 -4.86 -20.39 -11.82
CA PRO A 17 -5.32 -19.82 -10.56
C PRO A 17 -4.80 -18.39 -10.37
N SER A 18 -5.70 -17.48 -10.01
CA SER A 18 -5.42 -16.08 -9.72
C SER A 18 -5.89 -15.69 -8.33
N LEU A 19 -5.16 -14.81 -7.65
CA LEU A 19 -5.51 -14.29 -6.34
C LEU A 19 -5.62 -12.77 -6.39
N VAL A 20 -6.78 -12.26 -5.99
CA VAL A 20 -7.02 -10.81 -5.82
C VAL A 20 -7.32 -10.53 -4.35
N ILE A 21 -6.47 -9.71 -3.72
CA ILE A 21 -6.63 -9.30 -2.32
C ILE A 21 -7.08 -7.85 -2.30
N ASN A 22 -8.26 -7.60 -1.76
CA ASN A 22 -8.86 -6.28 -1.68
C ASN A 22 -8.89 -5.74 -0.25
N TYR A 23 -8.64 -4.45 -0.10
CA TYR A 23 -8.88 -3.72 1.13
C TYR A 23 -10.25 -3.03 1.08
N SER A 24 -11.01 -3.16 2.16
CA SER A 24 -12.26 -2.44 2.36
C SER A 24 -12.30 -1.90 3.78
N PRO A 25 -12.52 -0.59 3.98
CA PRO A 25 -12.82 -0.04 5.29
C PRO A 25 -14.05 -0.71 5.88
N CYS A 26 -14.07 -0.89 7.19
CA CYS A 26 -15.19 -1.53 7.88
C CYS A 26 -15.81 -0.58 8.91
N GLN A 27 -17.12 -0.36 8.80
CA GLN A 27 -17.87 0.51 9.69
C GLN A 27 -17.87 0.01 11.14
N GLN A 28 -17.84 -1.30 11.34
CA GLN A 28 -17.82 -1.92 12.68
C GLN A 28 -16.45 -1.80 13.38
N HIS A 29 -15.35 -1.80 12.63
CA HIS A 29 -14.00 -1.93 13.18
C HIS A 29 -13.05 -0.79 12.83
N GLY A 30 -13.41 0.08 11.89
CA GLY A 30 -12.51 1.14 11.41
C GLY A 30 -13.17 2.50 11.39
N MET A 31 -14.26 2.64 10.65
CA MET A 31 -14.90 3.93 10.45
C MET A 31 -15.68 4.39 11.69
N PRO A 32 -15.46 5.63 12.18
CA PRO A 32 -16.33 6.19 13.20
C PRO A 32 -17.78 6.23 12.71
N SER A 33 -18.72 5.82 13.55
CA SER A 33 -20.17 5.81 13.24
C SER A 33 -20.70 7.19 12.80
N THR A 34 -20.06 8.27 13.27
CA THR A 34 -20.38 9.65 12.92
C THR A 34 -20.08 10.02 11.45
N LYS A 35 -19.13 9.31 10.80
CA LYS A 35 -18.76 9.58 9.40
C LYS A 35 -19.61 8.82 8.38
N GLY A 36 -20.23 7.73 8.79
CA GLY A 36 -21.09 6.92 7.95
C GLY A 36 -20.41 6.27 6.75
N MET A 37 -21.19 5.60 5.91
CA MET A 37 -20.69 4.88 4.74
C MET A 37 -20.20 5.81 3.60
N SER A 38 -20.61 7.06 3.57
CA SER A 38 -20.23 8.03 2.53
C SER A 38 -18.70 8.29 2.49
N CYS A 39 -17.99 8.09 3.61
CA CYS A 39 -16.56 8.33 3.71
C CYS A 39 -15.71 7.09 3.41
N MET A 40 -16.30 5.92 3.15
CA MET A 40 -15.53 4.67 2.93
C MET A 40 -14.58 4.75 1.73
N ALA A 41 -15.02 5.36 0.63
CA ALA A 41 -14.18 5.53 -0.56
C ALA A 41 -12.97 6.44 -0.28
N GLN A 42 -13.19 7.51 0.48
CA GLN A 42 -12.12 8.43 0.89
C GLN A 42 -11.14 7.76 1.84
N GLU A 43 -11.63 6.97 2.80
CA GLU A 43 -10.77 6.22 3.73
C GLU A 43 -9.95 5.15 3.01
N ALA A 44 -10.51 4.47 2.02
CA ALA A 44 -9.77 3.55 1.16
C ALA A 44 -8.68 4.28 0.35
N GLU A 45 -8.96 5.51 -0.13
CA GLU A 45 -7.95 6.35 -0.78
C GLU A 45 -6.84 6.77 0.20
N HIS A 46 -7.17 7.11 1.43
CA HIS A 46 -6.21 7.43 2.49
C HIS A 46 -5.31 6.24 2.81
N ALA A 47 -5.86 5.03 2.91
CA ALA A 47 -5.09 3.82 3.12
C ALA A 47 -4.03 3.61 2.02
N VAL A 48 -4.38 3.90 0.76
CA VAL A 48 -3.46 3.78 -0.38
C VAL A 48 -2.46 4.93 -0.39
N SER A 49 -2.90 6.17 -0.22
CA SER A 49 -2.05 7.35 -0.32
C SER A 49 -1.00 7.46 0.78
N SER A 50 -1.30 6.88 1.96
CA SER A 50 -0.37 6.77 3.09
C SER A 50 0.59 5.56 3.01
N GLY A 51 0.34 4.63 2.07
CA GLY A 51 1.11 3.39 1.93
C GLY A 51 0.69 2.27 2.90
N TYR A 52 -0.34 2.51 3.73
CA TYR A 52 -0.90 1.47 4.59
C TYR A 52 -1.36 0.27 3.77
N TRP A 53 -2.06 0.52 2.65
CA TRP A 53 -2.45 -0.49 1.69
C TRP A 53 -1.75 -0.28 0.35
N PRO A 54 -0.77 -1.14 -0.02
CA PRO A 54 -0.05 -1.00 -1.27
C PRO A 54 -0.87 -1.54 -2.45
N LEU A 55 -0.81 -0.83 -3.58
CA LEU A 55 -1.39 -1.30 -4.84
C LEU A 55 -0.29 -1.81 -5.77
N TYR A 56 -0.26 -3.12 -5.99
CA TYR A 56 0.66 -3.78 -6.93
C TYR A 56 -0.01 -4.98 -7.59
N ARG A 57 0.57 -5.41 -8.70
CA ARG A 57 0.15 -6.60 -9.45
C ARG A 57 1.38 -7.41 -9.83
N TYR A 58 1.20 -8.69 -9.99
CA TYR A 58 2.22 -9.60 -10.47
C TYR A 58 1.64 -10.47 -11.57
N ASP A 59 2.19 -10.40 -12.78
CA ASP A 59 1.79 -11.23 -13.92
C ASP A 59 3.02 -11.95 -14.50
N PRO A 60 3.14 -13.28 -14.32
CA PRO A 60 4.28 -14.05 -14.78
C PRO A 60 4.45 -14.04 -16.30
N ARG A 61 3.35 -13.81 -17.07
CA ARG A 61 3.39 -13.75 -18.55
C ARG A 61 4.26 -12.61 -19.07
N ARG A 62 4.49 -11.58 -18.25
CA ARG A 62 5.34 -10.45 -18.62
C ARG A 62 6.82 -10.85 -18.72
N ALA A 63 7.28 -11.80 -17.90
CA ALA A 63 8.65 -12.30 -17.96
C ALA A 63 8.98 -12.91 -19.34
N ALA A 64 8.02 -13.61 -19.97
CA ALA A 64 8.18 -14.16 -21.31
C ALA A 64 8.36 -13.09 -22.40
N LYS A 65 7.95 -11.83 -22.10
CA LYS A 65 8.12 -10.67 -22.99
C LYS A 65 9.36 -9.84 -22.64
N GLY A 66 10.20 -10.29 -21.69
CA GLY A 66 11.34 -9.52 -21.19
C GLY A 66 10.96 -8.31 -20.33
N GLU A 67 9.73 -8.28 -19.80
CA GLU A 67 9.24 -7.22 -18.96
C GLU A 67 9.21 -7.66 -17.48
N ASN A 68 9.33 -6.69 -16.56
CA ASN A 68 9.22 -7.00 -15.14
C ASN A 68 7.79 -7.50 -14.78
N PRO A 69 7.65 -8.71 -14.21
CA PRO A 69 6.36 -9.24 -13.78
C PRO A 69 5.70 -8.40 -12.69
N PHE A 70 6.49 -7.80 -11.81
CA PHE A 70 6.01 -6.98 -10.70
C PHE A 70 5.72 -5.54 -11.16
N GLN A 71 4.50 -5.09 -10.89
CA GLN A 71 4.02 -3.77 -11.28
C GLN A 71 3.50 -3.03 -10.05
N LEU A 72 4.17 -1.96 -9.63
CA LEU A 72 3.71 -1.08 -8.57
C LEU A 72 2.77 0.00 -9.15
N ASP A 73 1.48 -0.07 -8.81
CA ASP A 73 0.46 0.83 -9.34
C ASP A 73 0.43 2.19 -8.63
N TYR A 74 0.90 2.25 -7.37
CA TYR A 74 1.00 3.49 -6.61
C TYR A 74 2.44 3.72 -6.15
N LYS A 75 3.18 4.56 -6.89
CA LYS A 75 4.64 4.72 -6.76
C LYS A 75 5.09 5.77 -5.75
N LYS A 76 4.23 6.74 -5.42
CA LYS A 76 4.59 7.85 -4.52
C LYS A 76 3.56 7.99 -3.43
N LEU A 77 3.98 7.88 -2.19
CA LEU A 77 3.13 8.19 -1.04
C LEU A 77 2.85 9.70 -1.03
N LYS A 78 1.62 10.08 -0.71
CA LYS A 78 1.16 11.48 -0.74
C LYS A 78 0.80 12.01 0.63
N THR A 79 0.44 11.12 1.55
CA THR A 79 -0.03 11.47 2.90
C THR A 79 0.77 10.70 3.95
N ASP A 80 0.78 11.20 5.17
CA ASP A 80 1.35 10.47 6.31
C ASP A 80 0.37 9.40 6.79
N VAL A 81 0.90 8.25 7.21
CA VAL A 81 0.07 7.18 7.78
C VAL A 81 -0.63 7.62 9.06
N ALA A 82 -0.04 8.54 9.82
CA ALA A 82 -0.66 9.10 11.02
C ALA A 82 -2.03 9.74 10.74
N ASP A 83 -2.23 10.33 9.56
CA ASP A 83 -3.52 10.91 9.17
C ASP A 83 -4.55 9.83 8.85
N PHE A 84 -4.14 8.74 8.23
CA PHE A 84 -4.98 7.56 8.04
C PHE A 84 -5.39 6.93 9.38
N LEU A 85 -4.45 6.75 10.31
CA LEU A 85 -4.72 6.13 11.61
C LEU A 85 -5.77 6.90 12.43
N LYS A 86 -5.78 8.24 12.34
CA LYS A 86 -6.80 9.08 12.97
C LYS A 86 -8.20 8.87 12.41
N GLY A 87 -8.30 8.37 11.19
CA GLY A 87 -9.57 8.06 10.52
C GLY A 87 -10.24 6.79 11.02
N GLU A 88 -9.51 5.91 11.73
CA GLU A 88 -10.00 4.60 12.10
C GLU A 88 -10.09 4.38 13.63
N SER A 89 -11.27 3.99 14.10
CA SER A 89 -11.58 3.82 15.53
C SER A 89 -10.67 2.82 16.23
N ARG A 90 -10.27 1.75 15.56
CA ARG A 90 -9.38 0.70 16.10
C ARG A 90 -8.02 1.27 16.53
N PHE A 91 -7.51 2.29 15.85
CA PHE A 91 -6.26 2.95 16.22
C PHE A 91 -6.48 4.03 17.25
N THR A 92 -7.50 4.90 17.07
CA THR A 92 -7.79 5.99 18.02
C THR A 92 -8.28 5.49 19.38
N THR A 93 -8.84 4.29 19.47
CA THR A 93 -9.17 3.67 20.75
C THR A 93 -7.89 3.28 21.50
N LEU A 94 -6.89 2.75 20.81
CA LEU A 94 -5.60 2.44 21.41
C LEU A 94 -4.89 3.70 21.94
N ASP A 95 -4.94 4.80 21.18
CA ASP A 95 -4.40 6.11 21.62
C ASP A 95 -4.99 6.58 22.95
N LYS A 96 -6.26 6.28 23.19
CA LYS A 96 -6.97 6.68 24.44
C LYS A 96 -6.70 5.72 25.60
N THR A 97 -6.57 4.43 25.32
CA THR A 97 -6.45 3.40 26.35
C THR A 97 -5.02 3.15 26.79
N LEU A 98 -4.06 3.21 25.86
CA LEU A 98 -2.63 2.92 26.08
C LEU A 98 -1.77 3.88 25.24
N PRO A 99 -1.73 5.18 25.55
CA PRO A 99 -1.12 6.22 24.70
C PRO A 99 0.37 5.97 24.41
N ASP A 100 1.16 5.57 25.40
CA ASP A 100 2.60 5.33 25.23
C ASP A 100 2.85 4.14 24.30
N VAL A 101 2.06 3.08 24.46
CA VAL A 101 2.14 1.89 23.59
C VAL A 101 1.71 2.24 22.17
N ALA A 102 0.61 2.99 22.03
CA ALA A 102 0.11 3.45 20.74
C ALA A 102 1.15 4.27 19.99
N SER A 103 1.78 5.24 20.67
CA SER A 103 2.82 6.09 20.06
C SER A 103 3.97 5.27 19.49
N ASN A 104 4.49 4.30 20.25
CA ASN A 104 5.58 3.43 19.82
C ASN A 104 5.17 2.56 18.63
N LEU A 105 3.98 1.95 18.69
CA LEU A 105 3.46 1.10 17.60
C LEU A 105 3.21 1.88 16.31
N HIS A 106 2.67 3.11 16.42
CA HIS A 106 2.43 3.96 15.26
C HIS A 106 3.74 4.42 14.60
N GLN A 107 4.77 4.73 15.38
CA GLN A 107 6.09 5.07 14.85
C GLN A 107 6.74 3.87 14.14
N GLU A 108 6.67 2.70 14.73
CA GLU A 108 7.21 1.49 14.11
C GLU A 108 6.43 1.11 12.84
N LEU A 109 5.10 1.22 12.86
CA LEU A 109 4.27 1.02 11.67
C LEU A 109 4.66 1.97 10.53
N LYS A 110 4.84 3.26 10.85
CA LYS A 110 5.28 4.26 9.85
C LYS A 110 6.63 3.89 9.24
N LYS A 111 7.59 3.49 10.05
CA LYS A 111 8.91 3.04 9.58
C LYS A 111 8.79 1.83 8.65
N GLN A 112 8.03 0.81 9.07
CA GLN A 112 7.81 -0.40 8.27
C GLN A 112 7.09 -0.11 6.94
N ILE A 113 6.12 0.82 6.93
CA ILE A 113 5.44 1.23 5.69
C ILE A 113 6.43 1.84 4.71
N ILE A 114 7.31 2.74 5.17
CA ILE A 114 8.31 3.39 4.32
C ILE A 114 9.29 2.35 3.76
N GLU A 115 9.85 1.48 4.61
CA GLU A 115 10.78 0.43 4.21
C GLU A 115 10.15 -0.52 3.17
N ARG A 116 8.95 -1.03 3.45
CA ARG A 116 8.22 -1.91 2.53
C ARG A 116 7.84 -1.22 1.22
N HIS A 117 7.54 0.09 1.26
CA HIS A 117 7.26 0.85 0.05
C HIS A 117 8.52 0.99 -0.83
N GLU A 118 9.66 1.32 -0.22
CA GLU A 118 10.94 1.37 -0.93
C GLU A 118 11.33 0.03 -1.54
N ASP A 119 11.08 -1.08 -0.84
CA ASP A 119 11.30 -2.43 -1.37
C ASP A 119 10.45 -2.69 -2.61
N ARG A 120 9.16 -2.34 -2.57
CA ARG A 120 8.26 -2.48 -3.72
C ARG A 120 8.67 -1.60 -4.89
N VAL A 121 9.14 -0.39 -4.61
CA VAL A 121 9.70 0.50 -5.65
C VAL A 121 10.91 -0.16 -6.31
N ARG A 122 11.82 -0.75 -5.52
CA ARG A 122 12.98 -1.50 -6.06
C ARG A 122 12.54 -2.71 -6.89
N MET A 123 11.60 -3.50 -6.39
CA MET A 123 11.05 -4.65 -7.12
C MET A 123 10.44 -4.29 -8.46
N ALA A 124 9.88 -3.09 -8.59
CA ALA A 124 9.25 -2.60 -9.82
C ALA A 124 10.25 -1.95 -10.80
N MET A 125 11.54 -1.84 -10.44
CA MET A 125 12.57 -1.28 -11.32
C MET A 125 12.98 -2.28 -12.39
N SER A 126 13.35 -1.77 -13.58
CA SER A 126 14.14 -2.55 -14.54
C SER A 126 15.59 -2.69 -14.05
N ASP A 127 16.32 -3.69 -14.55
CA ASP A 127 17.73 -3.92 -14.20
C ASP A 127 18.59 -2.67 -14.36
N LYS A 128 18.39 -1.93 -15.45
CA LYS A 128 19.08 -0.65 -15.69
C LYS A 128 18.75 0.43 -14.63
N GLN A 129 17.51 0.49 -14.19
CA GLN A 129 17.07 1.44 -13.14
C GLN A 129 17.61 1.01 -11.79
N LEU A 130 17.56 -0.28 -11.47
CA LEU A 130 18.09 -0.85 -10.23
C LEU A 130 19.59 -0.60 -10.12
N TYR A 131 20.35 -0.85 -11.18
CA TYR A 131 21.79 -0.59 -11.21
C TYR A 131 22.12 0.88 -10.90
N LYS A 132 21.44 1.84 -11.56
CA LYS A 132 21.60 3.28 -11.30
C LYS A 132 21.21 3.66 -9.86
N TYR A 133 20.16 3.06 -9.32
CA TYR A 133 19.74 3.29 -7.94
C TYR A 133 20.80 2.84 -6.94
N LEU A 134 21.36 1.65 -7.14
CA LEU A 134 22.41 1.08 -6.29
C LEU A 134 23.69 1.93 -6.34
N GLN A 135 24.15 2.35 -7.52
CA GLN A 135 25.32 3.24 -7.65
C GLN A 135 25.15 4.50 -6.78
N LYS A 136 24.01 5.21 -6.95
CA LYS A 136 23.75 6.43 -6.16
C LYS A 136 23.68 6.20 -4.64
N LYS A 137 23.26 4.99 -4.21
CA LYS A 137 23.20 4.67 -2.78
C LYS A 137 24.57 4.37 -2.17
N PHE A 138 25.49 3.81 -2.95
CA PHE A 138 26.86 3.53 -2.51
C PHE A 138 27.78 4.74 -2.60
N GLU A 139 27.53 5.69 -3.52
CA GLU A 139 28.28 6.96 -3.63
C GLU A 139 27.98 7.94 -2.46
N LYS A 140 26.90 7.71 -1.71
CA LYS A 140 26.50 8.57 -0.57
C LYS A 140 26.93 8.03 0.80
N LYS A 141 27.68 6.94 0.82
CA LYS A 141 28.32 6.39 2.03
C LYS A 141 29.83 6.70 2.02
#